data_8e771f81ebe4ca0d36accb6378e60a2c
#
_entry.id   8e771f81ebe4ca0d36accb6378e60a2c
#
_cell.length_a   1.000
_cell.length_b   1.000
_cell.length_c   1.000
_cell.angle_alpha   90.00
_cell.angle_beta   90.00
_cell.angle_gamma   90.00
#
_symmetry.space_group_name_H-M   'P 1'
#
loop_
_entity.id
_entity.type
_entity.pdbx_description
1 polymer ?
#
loop_
_entity_poly.entity_id
_entity_poly.type
_entity_poly.pdbx_seq_one_letter_code
_entity_poly.pdbx_strand_id
1 'polypeptide(L)'
;MNQAIQFPEREEWRADLQAVCFPAMVNGMVLTCAIKGEILAYRFGGDTPEQWLAAFQANRWDIEEEAGLLLHEQQEDDQGWLWLS
;
A
#
# COMPACT_ATOMS: atom_id res chain seq x y z
N MET A 1 18.41 10.58 11.37
CA MET A 1 17.44 11.57 10.94
C MET A 1 16.27 10.88 10.25
N ASN A 2 15.07 11.26 10.59
CA ASN A 2 13.90 10.58 10.05
C ASN A 2 13.54 11.14 8.69
N GLN A 3 13.38 10.25 7.73
CA GLN A 3 12.82 10.63 6.45
C GLN A 3 11.32 10.73 6.61
N ALA A 4 10.77 11.86 6.21
CA ALA A 4 9.33 12.03 6.21
C ALA A 4 8.78 11.28 5.00
N ILE A 5 7.98 10.25 5.26
CA ILE A 5 7.28 9.53 4.20
C ILE A 5 5.82 9.98 4.25
N GLN A 6 5.32 10.45 3.12
CA GLN A 6 3.96 10.93 3.01
C GLN A 6 3.15 9.96 2.16
N PHE A 7 1.90 9.76 2.56
CA PHE A 7 0.99 8.86 1.85
C PHE A 7 -0.23 9.65 1.40
N PRO A 8 -0.20 10.22 0.18
CA PRO A 8 -1.39 10.90 -0.34
C PRO A 8 -2.58 9.95 -0.42
N GLU A 9 -3.78 10.47 -0.19
CA GLU A 9 -5.00 9.65 -0.22
C GLU A 9 -5.44 9.44 -1.66
N ARG A 10 -4.72 8.60 -2.38
CA ARG A 10 -4.97 8.32 -3.80
C ARG A 10 -4.94 6.83 -4.07
N GLU A 11 -5.45 6.06 -3.16
CA GLU A 11 -5.52 4.61 -3.35
C GLU A 11 -6.52 4.26 -4.43
N GLU A 12 -6.24 3.19 -5.16
CA GLU A 12 -7.15 2.69 -6.18
C GLU A 12 -7.02 1.18 -6.30
N TRP A 13 -8.11 0.56 -6.70
CA TRP A 13 -8.08 -0.86 -7.04
C TRP A 13 -7.56 -1.01 -8.47
N ARG A 14 -6.53 -1.81 -8.64
CA ARG A 14 -5.97 -2.11 -9.95
C ARG A 14 -6.36 -3.55 -10.33
N ALA A 15 -7.34 -3.68 -11.22
CA ALA A 15 -7.83 -4.99 -11.62
C ALA A 15 -6.77 -5.82 -12.34
N ASP A 16 -5.90 -5.16 -13.12
CA ASP A 16 -4.82 -5.83 -13.82
C ASP A 16 -3.81 -6.47 -12.87
N LEU A 17 -3.67 -5.93 -11.68
CA LEU A 17 -2.76 -6.45 -10.66
C LEU A 17 -3.50 -7.19 -9.54
N GLN A 18 -4.82 -7.10 -9.52
CA GLN A 18 -5.65 -7.65 -8.45
C GLN A 18 -5.20 -7.13 -7.09
N ALA A 19 -4.95 -5.82 -7.01
CA ALA A 19 -4.37 -5.21 -5.83
C ALA A 19 -4.86 -3.78 -5.65
N VAL A 20 -4.87 -3.32 -4.39
CA VAL A 20 -5.03 -1.91 -4.08
C VAL A 20 -3.64 -1.29 -4.14
N CYS A 21 -3.51 -0.23 -4.94
CA CYS A 21 -2.25 0.50 -5.08
C CYS A 21 -2.40 1.87 -4.47
N PHE A 22 -1.36 2.32 -3.78
CA PHE A 22 -1.37 3.63 -3.14
C PHE A 22 0.03 4.23 -3.20
N PRO A 23 0.12 5.56 -3.40
CA PRO A 23 1.42 6.20 -3.54
C PRO A 23 2.08 6.46 -2.19
N ALA A 24 3.41 6.49 -2.21
CA ALA A 24 4.22 6.95 -1.09
C ALA A 24 5.24 7.93 -1.63
N MET A 25 5.39 9.07 -0.96
CA MET A 25 6.39 10.07 -1.33
C MET A 25 7.55 9.97 -0.35
N VAL A 26 8.72 9.65 -0.89
CA VAL A 26 9.94 9.47 -0.11
C VAL A 26 10.99 10.37 -0.71
N ASN A 27 11.40 11.40 0.05
CA ASN A 27 12.42 12.35 -0.39
C ASN A 27 12.10 12.97 -1.76
N GLY A 28 10.83 13.31 -1.99
CA GLY A 28 10.42 13.91 -3.25
C GLY A 28 10.20 12.91 -4.38
N MET A 29 10.49 11.62 -4.17
CA MET A 29 10.22 10.58 -5.15
C MET A 29 8.90 9.90 -4.83
N VAL A 30 8.13 9.58 -5.88
CA VAL A 30 6.88 8.85 -5.71
C VAL A 30 7.13 7.37 -5.97
N LEU A 31 6.87 6.57 -4.95
CA LEU A 31 6.92 5.12 -5.05
C LEU A 31 5.49 4.58 -5.01
N THR A 32 5.29 3.39 -5.53
CA THR A 32 3.97 2.76 -5.53
C THR A 32 3.96 1.58 -4.56
N CYS A 33 3.04 1.62 -3.62
CA CYS A 33 2.81 0.51 -2.72
C CYS A 33 1.59 -0.26 -3.19
N ALA A 34 1.60 -1.57 -3.00
CA ALA A 34 0.49 -2.41 -3.43
C ALA A 34 0.25 -3.50 -2.40
N ILE A 35 -1.03 -3.82 -2.21
CA ILE A 35 -1.42 -4.95 -1.36
C ILE A 35 -2.50 -5.72 -2.13
N LYS A 36 -2.27 -7.00 -2.35
CA LYS A 36 -3.18 -7.80 -3.14
C LYS A 36 -4.51 -8.00 -2.43
N GLY A 37 -5.57 -8.11 -3.24
CA GLY A 37 -6.91 -8.32 -2.71
C GLY A 37 -7.01 -9.57 -1.86
N GLU A 38 -6.31 -10.66 -2.26
CA GLU A 38 -6.34 -11.88 -1.45
C GLU A 38 -5.68 -11.69 -0.08
N ILE A 39 -4.69 -10.80 0.01
CA ILE A 39 -4.07 -10.49 1.29
C ILE A 39 -5.01 -9.64 2.14
N LEU A 40 -5.68 -8.67 1.52
CA LEU A 40 -6.69 -7.89 2.23
C LEU A 40 -7.82 -8.80 2.74
N ALA A 41 -8.26 -9.74 1.90
CA ALA A 41 -9.28 -10.70 2.31
C ALA A 41 -8.81 -11.56 3.50
N TYR A 42 -7.58 -12.00 3.47
CA TYR A 42 -7.02 -12.81 4.54
C TYR A 42 -6.93 -12.02 5.84
N ARG A 43 -6.47 -10.76 5.75
CA ARG A 43 -6.22 -9.95 6.94
C ARG A 43 -7.50 -9.32 7.52
N PHE A 44 -8.42 -8.91 6.65
CA PHE A 44 -9.56 -8.10 7.07
C PHE A 44 -10.91 -8.66 6.61
N GLY A 45 -10.91 -9.70 5.76
CA GLY A 45 -12.14 -10.24 5.22
C GLY A 45 -12.56 -9.51 3.95
N GLY A 46 -13.74 -9.90 3.44
CA GLY A 46 -14.29 -9.31 2.23
C GLY A 46 -14.18 -10.24 1.04
N ASP A 47 -15.11 -10.08 0.11
CA ASP A 47 -15.24 -10.97 -1.04
C ASP A 47 -15.16 -10.25 -2.38
N THR A 48 -15.16 -8.93 -2.38
CA THR A 48 -15.20 -8.15 -3.61
C THR A 48 -14.16 -7.04 -3.56
N PRO A 49 -13.71 -6.54 -4.74
CA PRO A 49 -12.77 -5.42 -4.76
C PRO A 49 -13.26 -4.19 -4.00
N GLU A 50 -14.55 -3.89 -4.06
CA GLU A 50 -15.09 -2.76 -3.30
C GLU A 50 -14.93 -2.97 -1.80
N GLN A 51 -15.13 -4.20 -1.33
CA GLN A 51 -14.95 -4.51 0.08
C GLN A 51 -13.47 -4.47 0.48
N TRP A 52 -12.58 -4.92 -0.39
CA TRP A 52 -11.14 -4.86 -0.11
C TRP A 52 -10.63 -3.43 -0.08
N LEU A 53 -11.12 -2.59 -1.00
CA LEU A 53 -10.74 -1.18 -0.99
C LEU A 53 -11.26 -0.50 0.28
N ALA A 54 -12.49 -0.81 0.68
CA ALA A 54 -13.04 -0.27 1.92
C ALA A 54 -12.24 -0.73 3.14
N ALA A 55 -11.80 -2.00 3.15
CA ALA A 55 -10.98 -2.52 4.23
C ALA A 55 -9.63 -1.81 4.28
N PHE A 56 -9.03 -1.53 3.13
CA PHE A 56 -7.81 -0.74 3.09
C PHE A 56 -8.05 0.63 3.73
N GLN A 57 -9.11 1.31 3.34
CA GLN A 57 -9.40 2.66 3.85
C GLN A 57 -9.66 2.65 5.36
N ALA A 58 -10.34 1.61 5.84
CA ALA A 58 -10.63 1.48 7.27
C ALA A 58 -9.38 1.18 8.09
N ASN A 59 -8.37 0.57 7.49
CA ASN A 59 -7.13 0.18 8.16
C ASN A 59 -5.92 0.94 7.62
N ARG A 60 -6.16 2.10 7.03
CA ARG A 60 -5.14 2.89 6.34
C ARG A 60 -3.90 3.13 7.21
N TRP A 61 -4.12 3.54 8.45
CA TRP A 61 -2.99 3.91 9.32
C TRP A 61 -2.05 2.74 9.57
N ASP A 62 -2.62 1.57 9.86
CA ASP A 62 -1.80 0.39 10.10
C ASP A 62 -1.05 -0.03 8.85
N ILE A 63 -1.71 0.05 7.69
CA ILE A 63 -1.08 -0.33 6.43
C ILE A 63 0.01 0.67 6.06
N GLU A 64 -0.24 1.96 6.23
CA GLU A 64 0.76 2.98 5.94
C GLU A 64 1.96 2.88 6.87
N GLU A 65 1.73 2.56 8.15
CA GLU A 65 2.83 2.37 9.08
C GLU A 65 3.70 1.20 8.66
N GLU A 66 3.08 0.09 8.26
CA GLU A 66 3.80 -1.07 7.78
C GLU A 66 4.59 -0.75 6.51
N ALA A 67 3.96 -0.06 5.57
CA ALA A 67 4.64 0.36 4.34
C ALA A 67 5.82 1.28 4.65
N GLY A 68 5.65 2.20 5.58
CA GLY A 68 6.72 3.11 5.96
C GLY A 68 7.93 2.40 6.51
N LEU A 69 7.70 1.38 7.35
CA LEU A 69 8.80 0.59 7.89
C LEU A 69 9.56 -0.13 6.78
N LEU A 70 8.83 -0.72 5.84
CA LEU A 70 9.47 -1.44 4.74
C LEU A 70 10.22 -0.49 3.81
N LEU A 71 9.69 0.70 3.58
CA LEU A 71 10.38 1.70 2.76
C LEU A 71 11.65 2.21 3.44
N HIS A 72 11.63 2.33 4.77
CA HIS A 72 12.84 2.65 5.52
C HIS A 72 13.91 1.58 5.34
N GLU A 73 13.50 0.33 5.19
CA GLU A 73 14.41 -0.79 4.98
C GLU A 73 14.75 -0.99 3.51
N GLN A 74 14.27 -0.11 2.65
CA GLN A 74 14.54 -0.15 1.22
C GLN A 74 14.11 -1.47 0.59
N GLN A 75 12.90 -1.94 0.95
CA GLN A 75 12.37 -3.20 0.46
C GLN A 75 11.62 -3.07 -0.87
N GLU A 76 11.54 -1.86 -1.42
CA GLU A 76 10.93 -1.68 -2.73
C GLU A 76 11.82 -2.30 -3.82
N ASP A 77 11.19 -2.68 -4.94
CA ASP A 77 11.95 -3.26 -6.04
C ASP A 77 12.63 -2.18 -6.87
N ASP A 78 13.34 -2.60 -7.94
CA ASP A 78 14.13 -1.69 -8.78
C ASP A 78 13.26 -0.67 -9.50
N GLN A 79 11.97 -0.94 -9.63
CA GLN A 79 11.05 -0.06 -10.33
C GLN A 79 10.26 0.83 -9.39
N GLY A 80 10.58 0.79 -8.11
CA GLY A 80 9.93 1.63 -7.12
C GLY A 80 8.59 1.08 -6.64
N TRP A 81 8.39 -0.24 -6.69
CA TRP A 81 7.18 -0.90 -6.21
C TRP A 81 7.46 -1.60 -4.90
N LEU A 82 6.54 -1.41 -3.95
CA LEU A 82 6.58 -2.12 -2.68
C LEU A 82 5.34 -2.99 -2.56
N TRP A 83 5.53 -4.30 -2.46
CA TRP A 83 4.43 -5.23 -2.31
C TRP A 83 4.30 -5.64 -0.85
N LEU A 84 3.16 -5.32 -0.24
CA LEU A 84 2.86 -5.72 1.13
C LEU A 84 2.30 -7.13 1.14
N SER A 85 2.50 -7.81 2.26
CA SER A 85 2.01 -9.20 2.41
C SER A 85 1.32 -9.45 3.74
#